data_6197f5500bcf743bed97bc248990fb78
#
_entry.id   6197f5500bcf743bed97bc248990fb78
#
_cell.length_a   1.000
_cell.length_b   1.000
_cell.length_c   1.000
_cell.angle_alpha   90.00
_cell.angle_beta   90.00
_cell.angle_gamma   90.00
#
_symmetry.space_group_name_H-M   'P 1'
#
loop_
_entity.id
_entity.type
_entity.pdbx_description
1 polymer ?
#
loop_
_entity_poly.entity_id
_entity_poly.type
_entity_poly.pdbx_seq_one_letter_code
_entity_poly.pdbx_strand_id
1 'polypeptide(L)'
;MTTKQFDVVVIGGGPGGYVAAIRAAQLGFNTACIDEWKNAAGGPAPGGTCTNVGCIPSKALLQSSEHYEHLNHHFADHGITADNVKIDVARMLARKDTVVKQNNDGILYLFKKNKVTFFHGRGSFVAAQDGGYALKAGEDTILAKQVILATGSNARALPGAPFDEENILSNDGALRVGTTPATLGVIGSGVIGLEMGSVWRRLGAKVTVLEALPTFLGAVDESVAKEAAKIFRKQGLDIQLGVKITEVKSGKSGVTVAYTDARGAAQTLAVDKLIVSIGRVPNTIGLNGEAVGLKLDERGAIVVDDECKTNLPGVWAIGDVVRGPMLAHKAEEEGVAVAERIAGQHGHVNFNTIPWVIYTSPEIAWVGKTEQQLKAEGVAYKAGQFPFLANGRARALGDTTGFVKFLADANTDEILGVHIIGPFASELISEAVVAMEFKASSEDIARICHAHPSLSEATKEAALAVDKRTLNF
;
A
#
# COMPACT_ATOMS: atom_id res chain seq x y z
N MET A 1 36.07 -24.26 -0.60
CA MET A 1 35.43 -22.97 -0.22
C MET A 1 34.71 -23.20 1.11
N THR A 2 34.99 -22.43 2.13
CA THR A 2 34.27 -22.51 3.42
C THR A 2 32.87 -21.94 3.22
N THR A 3 31.85 -22.78 3.40
CA THR A 3 30.44 -22.34 3.35
C THR A 3 30.19 -21.37 4.52
N LYS A 4 29.74 -20.14 4.20
CA LYS A 4 29.38 -19.14 5.24
C LYS A 4 28.15 -19.59 5.99
N GLN A 5 28.15 -19.42 7.31
CA GLN A 5 27.02 -19.80 8.18
C GLN A 5 26.45 -18.56 8.87
N PHE A 6 25.12 -18.49 8.96
CA PHE A 6 24.37 -17.42 9.59
C PHE A 6 23.36 -17.98 10.60
N ASP A 7 23.08 -17.21 11.63
CA ASP A 7 22.02 -17.54 12.57
C ASP A 7 20.64 -17.27 11.96
N VAL A 8 20.49 -16.13 11.26
CA VAL A 8 19.27 -15.74 10.57
C VAL A 8 19.58 -15.32 9.13
N VAL A 9 18.85 -15.88 8.17
CA VAL A 9 18.89 -15.45 6.76
C VAL A 9 17.51 -15.00 6.34
N VAL A 10 17.42 -13.79 5.79
CA VAL A 10 16.20 -13.25 5.22
C VAL A 10 16.25 -13.33 3.70
N ILE A 11 15.23 -13.91 3.08
CA ILE A 11 15.07 -13.98 1.62
C ILE A 11 14.04 -12.95 1.19
N GLY A 12 14.50 -11.90 0.48
CA GLY A 12 13.73 -10.73 0.08
C GLY A 12 14.08 -9.49 0.93
N GLY A 13 14.53 -8.43 0.25
CA GLY A 13 14.94 -7.16 0.88
C GLY A 13 13.86 -6.08 0.80
N GLY A 14 12.57 -6.45 0.66
CA GLY A 14 11.44 -5.53 0.76
C GLY A 14 11.24 -5.01 2.20
N PRO A 15 10.20 -4.18 2.46
CA PRO A 15 9.97 -3.55 3.78
C PRO A 15 10.04 -4.55 4.94
N GLY A 16 9.29 -5.63 4.91
CA GLY A 16 9.35 -6.66 5.96
C GLY A 16 10.73 -7.32 6.07
N GLY A 17 11.38 -7.58 4.93
CA GLY A 17 12.66 -8.29 4.93
C GLY A 17 13.84 -7.47 5.44
N TYR A 18 13.99 -6.21 4.99
CA TYR A 18 15.11 -5.40 5.47
C TYR A 18 14.94 -5.03 6.95
N VAL A 19 13.70 -4.78 7.39
CA VAL A 19 13.38 -4.51 8.81
C VAL A 19 13.68 -5.74 9.66
N ALA A 20 13.22 -6.93 9.26
CA ALA A 20 13.50 -8.18 9.96
C ALA A 20 15.01 -8.46 10.06
N ALA A 21 15.76 -8.27 8.98
CA ALA A 21 17.22 -8.47 8.98
C ALA A 21 17.93 -7.51 9.93
N ILE A 22 17.56 -6.22 9.92
CA ILE A 22 18.11 -5.23 10.82
C ILE A 22 17.77 -5.56 12.28
N ARG A 23 16.51 -5.90 12.56
CA ARG A 23 16.08 -6.22 13.92
C ARG A 23 16.78 -7.48 14.46
N ALA A 24 16.90 -8.54 13.65
CA ALA A 24 17.64 -9.74 14.01
C ALA A 24 19.12 -9.42 14.34
N ALA A 25 19.78 -8.59 13.53
CA ALA A 25 21.16 -8.17 13.79
C ALA A 25 21.28 -7.33 15.09
N GLN A 26 20.32 -6.45 15.37
CA GLN A 26 20.26 -5.68 16.62
C GLN A 26 20.09 -6.58 17.86
N LEU A 27 19.44 -7.72 17.71
CA LEU A 27 19.27 -8.74 18.75
C LEU A 27 20.50 -9.65 18.91
N GLY A 28 21.58 -9.39 18.16
CA GLY A 28 22.88 -10.08 18.30
C GLY A 28 23.07 -11.26 17.36
N PHE A 29 22.16 -11.56 16.46
CA PHE A 29 22.31 -12.64 15.50
C PHE A 29 23.26 -12.29 14.36
N ASN A 30 24.10 -13.24 13.93
CA ASN A 30 24.83 -13.16 12.68
C ASN A 30 23.83 -13.29 11.52
N THR A 31 23.50 -12.16 10.86
CA THR A 31 22.37 -12.05 9.95
C THR A 31 22.80 -11.74 8.53
N ALA A 32 22.13 -12.40 7.56
CA ALA A 32 22.23 -12.08 6.15
C ALA A 32 20.85 -11.73 5.55
N CYS A 33 20.86 -10.88 4.52
CA CYS A 33 19.71 -10.59 3.67
C CYS A 33 20.07 -10.85 2.21
N ILE A 34 19.19 -11.52 1.48
CA ILE A 34 19.37 -11.87 0.05
C ILE A 34 18.29 -11.15 -0.74
N ASP A 35 18.64 -10.34 -1.75
CA ASP A 35 17.69 -9.65 -2.61
C ASP A 35 18.22 -9.51 -4.04
N GLU A 36 17.35 -9.68 -5.02
CA GLU A 36 17.72 -9.68 -6.44
C GLU A 36 17.43 -8.37 -7.18
N TRP A 37 16.75 -7.39 -6.54
CA TRP A 37 16.41 -6.14 -7.18
C TRP A 37 17.62 -5.38 -7.68
N LYS A 38 17.48 -4.82 -8.91
CA LYS A 38 18.55 -4.12 -9.62
C LYS A 38 18.12 -2.70 -9.96
N ASN A 39 19.01 -1.76 -9.76
CA ASN A 39 18.88 -0.43 -10.33
C ASN A 39 19.17 -0.42 -11.85
N ALA A 40 18.99 0.70 -12.51
CA ALA A 40 19.20 0.86 -13.95
C ALA A 40 20.62 0.54 -14.42
N ALA A 41 21.63 0.62 -13.52
CA ALA A 41 23.02 0.28 -13.79
C ALA A 41 23.33 -1.21 -13.50
N GLY A 42 22.33 -2.02 -13.12
CA GLY A 42 22.51 -3.45 -12.77
C GLY A 42 23.02 -3.70 -11.36
N GLY A 43 23.26 -2.66 -10.56
CA GLY A 43 23.68 -2.76 -9.17
C GLY A 43 22.50 -3.07 -8.22
N PRO A 44 22.80 -3.35 -6.94
CA PRO A 44 21.77 -3.71 -5.96
C PRO A 44 20.79 -2.54 -5.69
N ALA A 45 19.50 -2.89 -5.53
CA ALA A 45 18.44 -1.95 -5.21
C ALA A 45 17.44 -2.55 -4.19
N PRO A 46 17.88 -2.85 -2.95
CA PRO A 46 16.98 -3.42 -1.95
C PRO A 46 15.84 -2.46 -1.62
N GLY A 47 14.72 -3.00 -1.12
CA GLY A 47 13.51 -2.26 -0.79
C GLY A 47 12.26 -2.86 -1.43
N GLY A 48 12.44 -3.91 -2.26
CA GLY A 48 11.35 -4.66 -2.88
C GLY A 48 10.43 -3.81 -3.76
N THR A 49 9.21 -4.29 -3.96
CA THR A 49 8.18 -3.61 -4.75
C THR A 49 7.90 -2.19 -4.21
N CYS A 50 7.73 -2.04 -2.90
CA CYS A 50 7.36 -0.75 -2.29
C CYS A 50 8.34 0.37 -2.65
N THR A 51 9.63 0.15 -2.48
CA THR A 51 10.65 1.17 -2.74
C THR A 51 10.90 1.37 -4.23
N ASN A 52 10.91 0.30 -5.03
CA ASN A 52 11.35 0.38 -6.42
C ASN A 52 10.22 0.71 -7.40
N VAL A 53 9.05 0.07 -7.25
CA VAL A 53 7.94 0.16 -8.21
C VAL A 53 6.56 0.24 -7.54
N GLY A 54 6.49 0.74 -6.31
CA GLY A 54 5.26 0.82 -5.52
C GLY A 54 5.11 2.14 -4.77
N CYS A 55 5.09 2.06 -3.43
CA CYS A 55 4.75 3.16 -2.52
C CYS A 55 5.61 4.42 -2.75
N ILE A 56 6.92 4.26 -2.77
CA ILE A 56 7.83 5.42 -2.84
C ILE A 56 7.71 6.15 -4.18
N PRO A 57 7.86 5.50 -5.36
CA PRO A 57 7.73 6.19 -6.62
C PRO A 57 6.31 6.71 -6.88
N SER A 58 5.26 6.01 -6.45
CA SER A 58 3.89 6.50 -6.65
C SER A 58 3.62 7.78 -5.86
N LYS A 59 4.06 7.87 -4.60
CA LYS A 59 3.91 9.08 -3.78
C LYS A 59 4.75 10.24 -4.33
N ALA A 60 5.92 9.96 -4.90
CA ALA A 60 6.72 10.99 -5.59
C ALA A 60 5.99 11.59 -6.81
N LEU A 61 5.28 10.75 -7.60
CA LEU A 61 4.47 11.23 -8.74
C LEU A 61 3.19 11.92 -8.29
N LEU A 62 2.49 11.38 -7.28
CA LEU A 62 1.29 12.00 -6.69
C LEU A 62 1.61 13.41 -6.22
N GLN A 63 2.68 13.60 -5.46
CA GLN A 63 3.09 14.91 -4.96
C GLN A 63 3.40 15.89 -6.10
N SER A 64 4.15 15.45 -7.12
CA SER A 64 4.49 16.32 -8.25
C SER A 64 3.25 16.72 -9.07
N SER A 65 2.35 15.77 -9.32
CA SER A 65 1.11 16.03 -10.05
C SER A 65 0.14 16.90 -9.25
N GLU A 66 0.13 16.77 -7.92
CA GLU A 66 -0.70 17.60 -7.03
C GLU A 66 -0.23 19.05 -7.02
N HIS A 67 1.08 19.30 -6.95
CA HIS A 67 1.62 20.66 -7.07
C HIS A 67 1.24 21.31 -8.42
N TYR A 68 1.27 20.53 -9.51
CA TYR A 68 0.85 21.01 -10.83
C TYR A 68 -0.64 21.35 -10.85
N GLU A 69 -1.50 20.50 -10.28
CA GLU A 69 -2.95 20.74 -10.17
C GLU A 69 -3.25 21.97 -9.31
N HIS A 70 -2.59 22.11 -8.14
CA HIS A 70 -2.79 23.24 -7.24
C HIS A 70 -2.37 24.58 -7.90
N LEU A 71 -1.25 24.59 -8.63
CA LEU A 71 -0.78 25.79 -9.31
C LEU A 71 -1.76 26.23 -10.42
N ASN A 72 -2.41 25.29 -11.10
CA ASN A 72 -3.34 25.61 -12.18
C ASN A 72 -4.76 25.97 -11.69
N HIS A 73 -5.20 25.46 -10.52
CA HIS A 73 -6.62 25.52 -10.14
C HIS A 73 -6.88 26.11 -8.76
N HIS A 74 -5.90 26.19 -7.85
CA HIS A 74 -6.13 26.57 -6.43
C HIS A 74 -5.29 27.75 -5.98
N PHE A 75 -4.11 27.98 -6.51
CA PHE A 75 -3.19 29.03 -6.03
C PHE A 75 -3.73 30.46 -6.27
N ALA A 76 -4.61 30.64 -7.23
CA ALA A 76 -5.27 31.93 -7.45
C ALA A 76 -6.04 32.41 -6.21
N ASP A 77 -6.66 31.51 -5.48
CA ASP A 77 -7.39 31.81 -4.22
C ASP A 77 -6.45 32.33 -3.12
N HIS A 78 -5.16 31.97 -3.19
CA HIS A 78 -4.11 32.47 -2.30
C HIS A 78 -3.43 33.75 -2.82
N GLY A 79 -3.92 34.34 -3.92
CA GLY A 79 -3.29 35.48 -4.57
C GLY A 79 -2.03 35.16 -5.37
N ILE A 80 -1.77 33.87 -5.65
CA ILE A 80 -0.61 33.42 -6.41
C ILE A 80 -1.06 33.12 -7.85
N THR A 81 -0.53 33.87 -8.80
CA THR A 81 -0.79 33.67 -10.24
C THR A 81 0.50 33.30 -10.97
N ALA A 82 0.37 32.43 -11.96
CA ALA A 82 1.47 32.04 -12.83
C ALA A 82 0.97 31.85 -14.25
N ASP A 83 1.71 32.37 -15.25
CA ASP A 83 1.39 32.24 -16.64
C ASP A 83 2.15 31.07 -17.27
N ASN A 84 1.52 30.42 -18.28
CA ASN A 84 2.14 29.38 -19.10
C ASN A 84 2.74 28.22 -18.31
N VAL A 85 2.04 27.80 -17.26
CA VAL A 85 2.46 26.65 -16.42
C VAL A 85 2.53 25.39 -17.27
N LYS A 86 3.69 24.71 -17.25
CA LYS A 86 3.94 23.46 -17.97
C LYS A 86 4.53 22.42 -17.06
N ILE A 87 4.19 21.17 -17.27
CA ILE A 87 4.83 20.02 -16.64
C ILE A 87 5.86 19.41 -17.60
N ASP A 88 7.06 19.18 -17.09
CA ASP A 88 8.09 18.38 -17.75
C ASP A 88 8.04 16.96 -17.15
N VAL A 89 7.41 16.03 -17.86
CA VAL A 89 7.22 14.64 -17.41
C VAL A 89 8.56 13.93 -17.26
N ALA A 90 9.53 14.18 -18.14
CA ALA A 90 10.85 13.56 -18.04
C ALA A 90 11.57 13.97 -16.75
N ARG A 91 11.51 15.25 -16.38
CA ARG A 91 12.07 15.77 -15.13
C ARG A 91 11.31 15.26 -13.89
N MET A 92 9.99 15.15 -13.97
CA MET A 92 9.17 14.55 -12.92
C MET A 92 9.58 13.09 -12.66
N LEU A 93 9.77 12.29 -13.72
CA LEU A 93 10.25 10.92 -13.64
C LEU A 93 11.67 10.84 -13.07
N ALA A 94 12.59 11.69 -13.53
CA ALA A 94 13.96 11.74 -13.02
C ALA A 94 14.00 12.08 -11.50
N ARG A 95 13.12 12.99 -11.04
CA ARG A 95 12.94 13.26 -9.60
C ARG A 95 12.49 12.00 -8.86
N LYS A 96 11.47 11.30 -9.36
CA LYS A 96 10.98 10.04 -8.79
C LYS A 96 12.13 9.02 -8.69
N ASP A 97 12.92 8.83 -9.74
CA ASP A 97 14.05 7.89 -9.76
C ASP A 97 15.14 8.29 -8.75
N THR A 98 15.37 9.58 -8.56
CA THR A 98 16.28 10.09 -7.51
C THR A 98 15.79 9.72 -6.11
N VAL A 99 14.49 9.87 -5.84
CA VAL A 99 13.89 9.50 -4.55
C VAL A 99 14.00 8.00 -4.31
N VAL A 100 13.72 7.17 -5.32
CA VAL A 100 13.89 5.71 -5.23
C VAL A 100 15.34 5.35 -4.90
N LYS A 101 16.30 5.93 -5.65
CA LYS A 101 17.73 5.68 -5.41
C LYS A 101 18.16 6.06 -4.00
N GLN A 102 17.72 7.21 -3.48
CA GLN A 102 18.05 7.65 -2.12
C GLN A 102 17.54 6.63 -1.07
N ASN A 103 16.37 6.05 -1.27
CA ASN A 103 15.84 5.01 -0.38
C ASN A 103 16.65 3.71 -0.49
N ASN A 104 17.00 3.25 -1.71
CA ASN A 104 17.86 2.07 -1.87
C ASN A 104 19.22 2.25 -1.20
N ASP A 105 19.88 3.40 -1.42
CA ASP A 105 21.16 3.73 -0.79
C ASP A 105 21.03 3.76 0.75
N GLY A 106 19.92 4.28 1.25
CA GLY A 106 19.59 4.30 2.68
C GLY A 106 19.49 2.89 3.27
N ILE A 107 18.81 1.97 2.60
CA ILE A 107 18.70 0.57 3.06
C ILE A 107 20.08 -0.10 3.06
N LEU A 108 20.89 0.08 2.01
CA LEU A 108 22.25 -0.45 1.96
C LEU A 108 23.13 0.11 3.10
N TYR A 109 22.98 1.41 3.40
CA TYR A 109 23.65 2.04 4.55
C TYR A 109 23.20 1.41 5.87
N LEU A 110 21.89 1.15 6.05
CA LEU A 110 21.34 0.52 7.25
C LEU A 110 21.84 -0.91 7.41
N PHE A 111 21.96 -1.69 6.35
CA PHE A 111 22.56 -3.02 6.40
C PHE A 111 24.01 -2.94 6.90
N LYS A 112 24.83 -2.04 6.32
CA LYS A 112 26.22 -1.83 6.77
C LYS A 112 26.29 -1.39 8.23
N LYS A 113 25.46 -0.41 8.64
CA LYS A 113 25.41 0.11 10.01
C LYS A 113 25.10 -0.98 11.05
N ASN A 114 24.19 -1.88 10.72
CA ASN A 114 23.74 -2.96 11.60
C ASN A 114 24.51 -4.28 11.38
N LYS A 115 25.56 -4.28 10.54
CA LYS A 115 26.39 -5.46 10.24
C LYS A 115 25.61 -6.62 9.62
N VAL A 116 24.53 -6.33 8.88
CA VAL A 116 23.82 -7.33 8.06
C VAL A 116 24.66 -7.62 6.82
N THR A 117 24.97 -8.88 6.57
CA THR A 117 25.63 -9.31 5.33
C THR A 117 24.61 -9.32 4.19
N PHE A 118 24.80 -8.47 3.20
CA PHE A 118 23.90 -8.40 2.05
C PHE A 118 24.44 -9.22 0.87
N PHE A 119 23.58 -10.07 0.29
CA PHE A 119 23.85 -10.83 -0.94
C PHE A 119 22.94 -10.32 -2.04
N HIS A 120 23.54 -9.83 -3.12
CA HIS A 120 22.79 -9.41 -4.30
C HIS A 120 22.56 -10.60 -5.23
N GLY A 121 21.34 -11.06 -5.33
CA GLY A 121 20.94 -12.18 -6.17
C GLY A 121 19.68 -12.86 -5.64
N ARG A 122 19.26 -13.91 -6.34
CA ARG A 122 18.08 -14.67 -5.94
C ARG A 122 18.39 -15.59 -4.78
N GLY A 123 17.50 -15.57 -3.76
CA GLY A 123 17.52 -16.50 -2.64
C GLY A 123 16.61 -17.71 -2.90
N SER A 124 17.08 -18.91 -2.64
CA SER A 124 16.27 -20.13 -2.73
C SER A 124 16.78 -21.25 -1.82
N PHE A 125 15.90 -22.19 -1.48
CA PHE A 125 16.29 -23.39 -0.77
C PHE A 125 17.11 -24.33 -1.69
N VAL A 126 18.14 -24.96 -1.11
CA VAL A 126 18.88 -26.06 -1.73
C VAL A 126 18.48 -27.38 -1.08
N ALA A 127 18.57 -27.46 0.25
CA ALA A 127 18.19 -28.63 1.03
C ALA A 127 18.01 -28.30 2.51
N ALA A 128 17.24 -29.11 3.23
CA ALA A 128 17.29 -29.17 4.67
C ALA A 128 18.58 -29.88 5.11
N GLN A 129 19.17 -29.42 6.22
CA GLN A 129 20.38 -30.00 6.81
C GLN A 129 20.22 -30.13 8.32
N ASP A 130 21.13 -30.88 8.97
CA ASP A 130 21.14 -30.96 10.42
C ASP A 130 21.37 -29.57 11.03
N GLY A 131 20.39 -29.12 11.83
CA GLY A 131 20.41 -27.80 12.46
C GLY A 131 20.08 -26.59 11.57
N GLY A 132 19.49 -26.78 10.37
CA GLY A 132 19.05 -25.66 9.54
C GLY A 132 18.87 -25.95 8.05
N TYR A 133 19.23 -25.00 7.20
CA TYR A 133 18.99 -25.06 5.75
C TYR A 133 20.20 -24.57 4.95
N ALA A 134 20.51 -25.29 3.87
CA ALA A 134 21.37 -24.76 2.80
C ALA A 134 20.55 -23.91 1.86
N LEU A 135 21.01 -22.68 1.62
CA LEU A 135 20.37 -21.69 0.77
C LEU A 135 21.30 -21.26 -0.35
N LYS A 136 20.75 -21.05 -1.54
CA LYS A 136 21.40 -20.30 -2.61
C LYS A 136 21.27 -18.81 -2.32
N ALA A 137 22.35 -18.06 -2.49
CA ALA A 137 22.39 -16.60 -2.31
C ALA A 137 23.13 -16.00 -3.53
N GLY A 138 22.41 -15.77 -4.62
CA GLY A 138 23.02 -15.53 -5.94
C GLY A 138 23.87 -16.71 -6.38
N GLU A 139 25.17 -16.52 -6.56
CA GLU A 139 26.09 -17.57 -6.92
C GLU A 139 26.62 -18.38 -5.71
N ASP A 140 26.52 -17.84 -4.50
CA ASP A 140 27.00 -18.47 -3.27
C ASP A 140 26.02 -19.51 -2.73
N THR A 141 26.55 -20.47 -1.95
CA THR A 141 25.75 -21.36 -1.09
C THR A 141 26.09 -21.03 0.38
N ILE A 142 25.08 -20.80 1.20
CA ILE A 142 25.22 -20.44 2.61
C ILE A 142 24.36 -21.34 3.48
N LEU A 143 24.66 -21.40 4.77
CA LEU A 143 23.90 -22.16 5.76
C LEU A 143 23.16 -21.19 6.68
N ALA A 144 21.89 -21.48 6.98
CA ALA A 144 21.03 -20.73 7.86
C ALA A 144 20.44 -21.60 8.95
N LYS A 145 20.51 -21.18 10.21
CA LYS A 145 19.77 -21.84 11.31
C LYS A 145 18.29 -21.47 11.28
N GLN A 146 18.00 -20.19 11.03
CA GLN A 146 16.66 -19.63 10.91
C GLN A 146 16.53 -18.96 9.54
N VAL A 147 15.39 -19.12 8.89
CA VAL A 147 15.09 -18.50 7.59
C VAL A 147 13.81 -17.67 7.71
N ILE A 148 13.86 -16.43 7.24
CA ILE A 148 12.67 -15.56 7.12
C ILE A 148 12.38 -15.34 5.64
N LEU A 149 11.22 -15.80 5.17
CA LEU A 149 10.75 -15.64 3.80
C LEU A 149 9.95 -14.34 3.68
N ALA A 150 10.48 -13.37 2.95
CA ALA A 150 9.91 -12.04 2.75
C ALA A 150 9.88 -11.68 1.25
N THR A 151 9.57 -12.64 0.41
CA THR A 151 9.67 -12.55 -1.07
C THR A 151 8.57 -11.70 -1.71
N GLY A 152 7.58 -11.26 -0.93
CA GLY A 152 6.59 -10.29 -1.34
C GLY A 152 5.56 -10.80 -2.33
N SER A 153 5.16 -9.95 -3.28
CA SER A 153 4.07 -10.22 -4.22
C SER A 153 4.36 -9.64 -5.61
N ASN A 154 3.66 -10.17 -6.62
CA ASN A 154 3.66 -9.69 -8.00
C ASN A 154 2.30 -9.09 -8.36
N ALA A 155 2.26 -8.19 -9.35
CA ALA A 155 1.01 -7.70 -9.93
C ALA A 155 0.24 -8.86 -10.58
N ARG A 156 -1.09 -8.88 -10.41
CA ARG A 156 -1.95 -9.88 -11.05
C ARG A 156 -2.30 -9.40 -12.46
N ALA A 157 -1.88 -10.16 -13.47
CA ALA A 157 -2.30 -9.91 -14.84
C ALA A 157 -3.78 -10.29 -15.06
N LEU A 158 -4.44 -9.60 -15.96
CA LEU A 158 -5.75 -9.99 -16.43
C LEU A 158 -5.62 -11.20 -17.37
N PRO A 159 -6.43 -12.26 -17.20
CA PRO A 159 -6.42 -13.37 -18.14
C PRO A 159 -6.66 -12.90 -19.58
N GLY A 160 -5.77 -13.31 -20.50
CA GLY A 160 -5.82 -12.90 -21.91
C GLY A 160 -5.23 -11.51 -22.22
N ALA A 161 -4.73 -10.77 -21.20
CA ALA A 161 -4.08 -9.48 -21.36
C ALA A 161 -2.81 -9.39 -20.49
N PRO A 162 -1.73 -10.12 -20.85
CA PRO A 162 -0.48 -10.05 -20.11
C PRO A 162 0.11 -8.65 -20.19
N PHE A 163 0.88 -8.28 -19.17
CA PHE A 163 1.65 -7.02 -19.17
C PHE A 163 2.71 -7.06 -20.27
N ASP A 164 2.72 -6.05 -21.13
CA ASP A 164 3.82 -5.76 -22.07
C ASP A 164 4.69 -4.60 -21.58
N GLU A 165 4.24 -3.91 -20.53
CA GLU A 165 4.84 -2.72 -19.90
C GLU A 165 5.06 -1.54 -20.85
N GLU A 166 4.46 -1.62 -22.03
CA GLU A 166 4.41 -0.54 -23.04
C GLU A 166 3.00 0.04 -23.15
N ASN A 167 2.01 -0.80 -23.43
CA ASN A 167 0.62 -0.43 -23.62
C ASN A 167 -0.29 -0.99 -22.55
N ILE A 168 -0.06 -2.24 -22.12
CA ILE A 168 -0.75 -2.89 -20.99
C ILE A 168 0.21 -2.90 -19.81
N LEU A 169 -0.04 -2.02 -18.85
CA LEU A 169 0.86 -1.65 -17.77
C LEU A 169 0.46 -2.29 -16.46
N SER A 170 1.44 -2.83 -15.74
CA SER A 170 1.33 -3.06 -14.30
C SER A 170 1.60 -1.75 -13.52
N ASN A 171 1.75 -1.84 -12.19
CA ASN A 171 2.26 -0.73 -11.37
C ASN A 171 3.64 -0.27 -11.84
N ASP A 172 4.50 -1.17 -12.32
CA ASP A 172 5.84 -0.84 -12.78
C ASP A 172 5.80 0.03 -14.05
N GLY A 173 5.13 -0.42 -15.12
CA GLY A 173 4.95 0.36 -16.33
C GLY A 173 4.23 1.68 -16.11
N ALA A 174 3.20 1.69 -15.25
CA ALA A 174 2.44 2.90 -14.92
C ALA A 174 3.31 4.02 -14.31
N LEU A 175 4.37 3.68 -13.61
CA LEU A 175 5.33 4.59 -13.00
C LEU A 175 6.42 5.10 -13.97
N ARG A 176 6.44 4.57 -15.20
CA ARG A 176 7.48 4.87 -16.22
C ARG A 176 6.94 5.47 -17.52
N VAL A 177 5.65 5.78 -17.59
CA VAL A 177 5.04 6.40 -18.77
C VAL A 177 5.73 7.74 -19.09
N GLY A 178 6.47 7.80 -20.19
CA GLY A 178 7.39 8.90 -20.52
C GLY A 178 6.72 10.19 -20.98
N THR A 179 5.45 10.13 -21.38
CA THR A 179 4.65 11.27 -21.84
C THR A 179 3.22 11.13 -21.35
N THR A 180 2.56 12.23 -21.08
CA THR A 180 1.13 12.17 -20.70
C THR A 180 0.32 11.56 -21.84
N PRO A 181 -0.36 10.41 -21.64
CA PRO A 181 -1.24 9.85 -22.65
C PRO A 181 -2.47 10.74 -22.81
N ALA A 182 -3.01 10.86 -24.02
CA ALA A 182 -4.27 11.59 -24.23
C ALA A 182 -5.44 10.85 -23.56
N THR A 183 -5.41 9.51 -23.62
CA THR A 183 -6.43 8.63 -23.05
C THR A 183 -5.79 7.52 -22.25
N LEU A 184 -6.32 7.26 -21.05
CA LEU A 184 -5.84 6.21 -20.15
C LEU A 184 -7.01 5.36 -19.64
N GLY A 185 -6.93 4.06 -19.86
CA GLY A 185 -7.80 3.07 -19.22
C GLY A 185 -7.19 2.55 -17.93
N VAL A 186 -8.02 2.30 -16.94
CA VAL A 186 -7.63 1.64 -15.69
C VAL A 186 -8.60 0.51 -15.40
N ILE A 187 -8.13 -0.71 -15.27
CA ILE A 187 -8.94 -1.85 -14.83
C ILE A 187 -8.66 -2.10 -13.35
N GLY A 188 -9.69 -1.95 -12.52
CA GLY A 188 -9.66 -2.01 -11.07
C GLY A 188 -9.62 -0.63 -10.40
N SER A 189 -10.62 -0.36 -9.55
CA SER A 189 -10.77 0.89 -8.79
C SER A 189 -10.12 0.84 -7.40
N GLY A 190 -9.15 -0.06 -7.21
CA GLY A 190 -8.37 -0.14 -5.97
C GLY A 190 -7.31 0.95 -5.85
N VAL A 191 -6.52 0.89 -4.76
CA VAL A 191 -5.50 1.90 -4.40
C VAL A 191 -4.60 2.27 -5.59
N ILE A 192 -3.98 1.28 -6.24
CA ILE A 192 -3.01 1.50 -7.32
C ILE A 192 -3.67 2.18 -8.53
N GLY A 193 -4.87 1.70 -8.92
CA GLY A 193 -5.59 2.23 -10.06
C GLY A 193 -6.02 3.68 -9.86
N LEU A 194 -6.53 4.01 -8.66
CA LEU A 194 -6.94 5.38 -8.34
C LEU A 194 -5.76 6.33 -8.21
N GLU A 195 -4.67 5.91 -7.56
CA GLU A 195 -3.47 6.73 -7.42
C GLU A 195 -2.86 7.06 -8.79
N MET A 196 -2.61 6.04 -9.63
CA MET A 196 -2.02 6.26 -10.95
C MET A 196 -3.00 6.97 -11.90
N GLY A 197 -4.28 6.62 -11.87
CA GLY A 197 -5.31 7.34 -12.63
C GLY A 197 -5.37 8.82 -12.26
N SER A 198 -5.26 9.15 -10.96
CA SER A 198 -5.24 10.53 -10.47
C SER A 198 -3.99 11.29 -10.95
N VAL A 199 -2.80 10.67 -10.90
CA VAL A 199 -1.56 11.29 -11.42
C VAL A 199 -1.74 11.74 -12.86
N TRP A 200 -2.11 10.81 -13.76
CA TRP A 200 -2.19 11.11 -15.18
C TRP A 200 -3.37 12.02 -15.52
N ARG A 201 -4.50 11.92 -14.80
CA ARG A 201 -5.63 12.85 -14.93
C ARG A 201 -5.21 14.29 -14.65
N ARG A 202 -4.49 14.52 -13.54
CA ARG A 202 -3.96 15.85 -13.16
C ARG A 202 -3.04 16.42 -14.22
N LEU A 203 -2.33 15.58 -14.97
CA LEU A 203 -1.44 15.96 -16.06
C LEU A 203 -2.16 16.11 -17.40
N GLY A 204 -3.48 15.91 -17.46
CA GLY A 204 -4.31 16.18 -18.64
C GLY A 204 -4.83 14.95 -19.38
N ALA A 205 -4.54 13.73 -18.94
CA ALA A 205 -5.11 12.52 -19.55
C ALA A 205 -6.62 12.41 -19.29
N LYS A 206 -7.39 11.96 -20.28
CA LYS A 206 -8.76 11.51 -20.07
C LYS A 206 -8.72 10.08 -19.51
N VAL A 207 -9.18 9.89 -18.27
CA VAL A 207 -9.06 8.62 -17.54
C VAL A 207 -10.41 7.96 -17.38
N THR A 208 -10.52 6.69 -17.83
CA THR A 208 -11.69 5.83 -17.63
C THR A 208 -11.28 4.65 -16.72
N VAL A 209 -12.00 4.48 -15.60
CA VAL A 209 -11.78 3.40 -14.64
C VAL A 209 -12.90 2.37 -14.80
N LEU A 210 -12.53 1.12 -15.09
CA LEU A 210 -13.42 -0.02 -15.25
C LEU A 210 -13.31 -0.94 -14.02
N GLU A 211 -14.40 -1.07 -13.26
CA GLU A 211 -14.46 -1.88 -12.03
C GLU A 211 -15.48 -3.01 -12.19
N ALA A 212 -15.03 -4.23 -11.92
CA ALA A 212 -15.89 -5.42 -12.03
C ALA A 212 -16.95 -5.49 -10.93
N LEU A 213 -16.67 -4.97 -9.75
CA LEU A 213 -17.59 -4.95 -8.64
C LEU A 213 -18.67 -3.86 -8.84
N PRO A 214 -19.90 -4.09 -8.37
CA PRO A 214 -20.96 -3.07 -8.43
C PRO A 214 -20.75 -1.93 -7.42
N THR A 215 -19.83 -2.10 -6.48
CA THR A 215 -19.50 -1.13 -5.42
C THR A 215 -18.14 -0.52 -5.64
N PHE A 216 -18.04 0.80 -5.51
CA PHE A 216 -16.77 1.52 -5.54
C PHE A 216 -16.05 1.37 -4.20
N LEU A 217 -14.76 1.01 -4.23
CA LEU A 217 -13.94 0.85 -3.02
C LEU A 217 -14.61 -0.02 -1.93
N GLY A 218 -15.05 -1.22 -2.29
CA GLY A 218 -15.85 -2.09 -1.40
C GLY A 218 -15.21 -2.46 -0.05
N ALA A 219 -13.89 -2.26 0.12
CA ALA A 219 -13.19 -2.45 1.39
C ALA A 219 -13.24 -1.22 2.32
N VAL A 220 -13.68 -0.07 1.82
CA VAL A 220 -13.78 1.20 2.54
C VAL A 220 -15.18 1.34 3.14
N ASP A 221 -15.33 2.11 4.22
CA ASP A 221 -16.64 2.44 4.75
C ASP A 221 -17.54 3.07 3.69
N GLU A 222 -18.82 2.66 3.62
CA GLU A 222 -19.74 3.10 2.55
C GLU A 222 -19.89 4.61 2.46
N SER A 223 -19.90 5.32 3.59
CA SER A 223 -20.04 6.78 3.59
C SER A 223 -18.82 7.45 2.96
N VAL A 224 -17.63 6.93 3.25
CA VAL A 224 -16.36 7.38 2.67
C VAL A 224 -16.30 7.03 1.18
N ALA A 225 -16.66 5.80 0.81
CA ALA A 225 -16.66 5.37 -0.59
C ALA A 225 -17.62 6.20 -1.46
N LYS A 226 -18.80 6.55 -0.94
CA LYS A 226 -19.77 7.42 -1.63
C LYS A 226 -19.22 8.83 -1.85
N GLU A 227 -18.62 9.43 -0.82
CA GLU A 227 -18.04 10.77 -0.94
C GLU A 227 -16.83 10.75 -1.89
N ALA A 228 -15.96 9.75 -1.79
CA ALA A 228 -14.83 9.56 -2.70
C ALA A 228 -15.29 9.44 -4.17
N ALA A 229 -16.30 8.62 -4.46
CA ALA A 229 -16.83 8.45 -5.82
C ALA A 229 -17.36 9.77 -6.40
N LYS A 230 -18.05 10.57 -5.59
CA LYS A 230 -18.54 11.90 -5.99
C LYS A 230 -17.41 12.85 -6.32
N ILE A 231 -16.38 12.90 -5.45
CA ILE A 231 -15.23 13.78 -5.62
C ILE A 231 -14.42 13.40 -6.84
N PHE A 232 -14.06 12.12 -7.00
CA PHE A 232 -13.24 11.67 -8.15
C PHE A 232 -13.94 11.86 -9.49
N ARG A 233 -15.28 11.66 -9.56
CA ARG A 233 -16.03 11.99 -10.76
C ARG A 233 -16.01 13.51 -11.05
N LYS A 234 -16.15 14.35 -10.03
CA LYS A 234 -16.02 15.82 -10.18
C LYS A 234 -14.62 16.21 -10.64
N GLN A 235 -13.59 15.49 -10.22
CA GLN A 235 -12.21 15.67 -10.67
C GLN A 235 -11.97 15.14 -12.09
N GLY A 236 -12.94 14.50 -12.74
CA GLY A 236 -12.86 14.03 -14.12
C GLY A 236 -12.44 12.59 -14.32
N LEU A 237 -12.47 11.75 -13.28
CA LEU A 237 -12.35 10.29 -13.44
C LEU A 237 -13.71 9.73 -13.90
N ASP A 238 -13.75 9.10 -15.07
CA ASP A 238 -14.93 8.35 -15.54
C ASP A 238 -14.91 6.95 -14.91
N ILE A 239 -15.69 6.76 -13.84
CA ILE A 239 -15.71 5.52 -13.05
C ILE A 239 -16.95 4.70 -13.44
N GLN A 240 -16.73 3.53 -14.04
CA GLN A 240 -17.74 2.58 -14.47
C GLN A 240 -17.68 1.31 -13.61
N LEU A 241 -18.75 1.01 -12.91
CA LEU A 241 -18.86 -0.11 -11.96
C LEU A 241 -19.69 -1.27 -12.56
N GLY A 242 -19.49 -2.48 -12.06
CA GLY A 242 -20.22 -3.67 -12.47
C GLY A 242 -19.94 -4.09 -13.92
N VAL A 243 -18.76 -3.76 -14.42
CA VAL A 243 -18.37 -4.11 -15.80
C VAL A 243 -17.75 -5.49 -15.88
N LYS A 244 -17.96 -6.17 -16.99
CA LYS A 244 -17.32 -7.45 -17.29
C LYS A 244 -16.44 -7.29 -18.52
N ILE A 245 -15.13 -7.35 -18.32
CA ILE A 245 -14.16 -7.34 -19.43
C ILE A 245 -14.32 -8.64 -20.23
N THR A 246 -14.45 -8.52 -21.53
CA THR A 246 -14.60 -9.66 -22.45
C THR A 246 -13.36 -9.89 -23.30
N GLU A 247 -12.68 -8.84 -23.71
CA GLU A 247 -11.47 -8.91 -24.52
C GLU A 247 -10.59 -7.66 -24.31
N VAL A 248 -9.27 -7.86 -24.38
CA VAL A 248 -8.29 -6.77 -24.43
C VAL A 248 -7.33 -7.03 -25.59
N LYS A 249 -7.18 -6.04 -26.48
CA LYS A 249 -6.26 -6.10 -27.62
C LYS A 249 -5.27 -4.96 -27.54
N SER A 250 -3.96 -5.28 -27.48
CA SER A 250 -2.87 -4.32 -27.63
C SER A 250 -2.44 -4.22 -29.09
N GLY A 251 -2.14 -3.03 -29.53
CA GLY A 251 -1.69 -2.76 -30.89
C GLY A 251 -0.78 -1.52 -30.98
N LYS A 252 -0.26 -1.20 -32.16
CA LYS A 252 0.63 -0.05 -32.36
C LYS A 252 0.02 1.30 -31.98
N SER A 253 -1.31 1.42 -32.02
CA SER A 253 -2.06 2.66 -31.75
C SER A 253 -2.66 2.71 -30.35
N GLY A 254 -2.30 1.80 -29.45
CA GLY A 254 -2.84 1.71 -28.10
C GLY A 254 -3.57 0.41 -27.81
N VAL A 255 -4.53 0.47 -26.88
CA VAL A 255 -5.26 -0.71 -26.37
C VAL A 255 -6.75 -0.54 -26.60
N THR A 256 -7.42 -1.59 -27.06
CA THR A 256 -8.88 -1.67 -27.15
C THR A 256 -9.38 -2.68 -26.11
N VAL A 257 -10.29 -2.24 -25.26
CA VAL A 257 -10.97 -3.05 -24.23
C VAL A 257 -12.43 -3.21 -24.62
N ALA A 258 -12.86 -4.45 -24.89
CA ALA A 258 -14.26 -4.80 -25.03
C ALA A 258 -14.81 -5.25 -23.68
N TYR A 259 -15.98 -4.75 -23.29
CA TYR A 259 -16.61 -5.11 -22.03
C TYR A 259 -18.13 -5.03 -22.11
N THR A 260 -18.79 -5.62 -21.15
CA THR A 260 -20.24 -5.48 -20.94
C THR A 260 -20.45 -4.55 -19.75
N ASP A 261 -21.29 -3.53 -19.89
CA ASP A 261 -21.62 -2.62 -18.79
C ASP A 261 -22.60 -3.26 -17.78
N ALA A 262 -22.87 -2.55 -16.66
CA ALA A 262 -23.78 -3.04 -15.62
C ALA A 262 -25.22 -3.33 -16.10
N ARG A 263 -25.60 -2.82 -17.27
CA ARG A 263 -26.93 -3.08 -17.89
C ARG A 263 -26.91 -4.22 -18.89
N GLY A 264 -25.76 -4.85 -19.10
CA GLY A 264 -25.58 -5.93 -20.07
C GLY A 264 -25.30 -5.47 -21.49
N ALA A 265 -25.12 -4.16 -21.75
CA ALA A 265 -24.82 -3.65 -23.07
C ALA A 265 -23.33 -3.80 -23.40
N ALA A 266 -23.02 -4.27 -24.62
CA ALA A 266 -21.65 -4.35 -25.10
C ALA A 266 -21.09 -2.94 -25.35
N GLN A 267 -19.87 -2.72 -24.85
CA GLN A 267 -19.14 -1.46 -24.93
C GLN A 267 -17.72 -1.71 -25.42
N THR A 268 -17.10 -0.65 -25.94
CA THR A 268 -15.69 -0.67 -26.36
C THR A 268 -14.99 0.61 -25.87
N LEU A 269 -13.85 0.46 -25.23
CA LEU A 269 -12.97 1.56 -24.82
C LEU A 269 -11.66 1.45 -25.58
N ALA A 270 -11.31 2.49 -26.34
CA ALA A 270 -10.00 2.63 -26.98
C ALA A 270 -9.18 3.67 -26.23
N VAL A 271 -7.94 3.32 -25.86
CA VAL A 271 -7.04 4.16 -25.06
C VAL A 271 -5.58 4.03 -25.52
N ASP A 272 -4.78 5.06 -25.27
CA ASP A 272 -3.35 5.03 -25.60
C ASP A 272 -2.61 4.04 -24.68
N LYS A 273 -2.98 4.01 -23.39
CA LYS A 273 -2.39 3.13 -22.37
C LYS A 273 -3.48 2.53 -21.49
N LEU A 274 -3.23 1.32 -21.01
CA LEU A 274 -4.11 0.60 -20.10
C LEU A 274 -3.34 0.16 -18.85
N ILE A 275 -3.75 0.59 -17.68
CA ILE A 275 -3.24 0.09 -16.40
C ILE A 275 -4.15 -1.04 -15.93
N VAL A 276 -3.58 -2.20 -15.58
CA VAL A 276 -4.30 -3.30 -14.97
C VAL A 276 -3.90 -3.44 -13.49
N SER A 277 -4.83 -3.15 -12.59
CA SER A 277 -4.62 -3.05 -11.13
C SER A 277 -5.66 -3.86 -10.35
N ILE A 278 -5.83 -5.14 -10.74
CA ILE A 278 -6.84 -6.07 -10.20
C ILE A 278 -6.36 -6.90 -9.01
N GLY A 279 -5.33 -6.42 -8.31
CA GLY A 279 -4.75 -7.05 -7.14
C GLY A 279 -3.35 -7.61 -7.36
N ARG A 280 -2.86 -8.35 -6.37
CA ARG A 280 -1.52 -8.91 -6.34
C ARG A 280 -1.58 -10.40 -6.01
N VAL A 281 -0.52 -11.13 -6.31
CA VAL A 281 -0.37 -12.56 -5.99
C VAL A 281 0.93 -12.78 -5.22
N PRO A 282 0.97 -13.71 -4.25
CA PRO A 282 2.20 -14.05 -3.52
C PRO A 282 3.33 -14.44 -4.45
N ASN A 283 4.56 -14.03 -4.13
CA ASN A 283 5.74 -14.37 -4.93
C ASN A 283 6.54 -15.51 -4.30
N THR A 284 6.23 -16.73 -4.71
CA THR A 284 6.96 -17.94 -4.33
C THR A 284 7.82 -18.52 -5.47
N ILE A 285 7.83 -17.82 -6.63
CA ILE A 285 8.51 -18.27 -7.84
C ILE A 285 10.02 -18.35 -7.60
N GLY A 286 10.62 -19.52 -7.89
CA GLY A 286 12.05 -19.76 -7.78
C GLY A 286 12.59 -19.84 -6.34
N LEU A 287 11.70 -19.87 -5.33
CA LEU A 287 12.09 -20.10 -3.94
C LEU A 287 12.55 -21.54 -3.68
N ASN A 288 12.13 -22.49 -4.55
CA ASN A 288 12.39 -23.92 -4.44
C ASN A 288 11.91 -24.52 -3.09
N GLY A 289 10.77 -24.04 -2.61
CA GLY A 289 10.21 -24.45 -1.31
C GLY A 289 9.80 -25.92 -1.25
N GLU A 290 9.44 -26.51 -2.39
CA GLU A 290 9.10 -27.93 -2.52
C GLU A 290 10.29 -28.85 -2.17
N ALA A 291 11.53 -28.44 -2.42
CA ALA A 291 12.73 -29.22 -2.08
C ALA A 291 12.88 -29.46 -0.57
N VAL A 292 12.23 -28.65 0.26
CA VAL A 292 12.25 -28.75 1.72
C VAL A 292 10.86 -29.04 2.32
N GLY A 293 9.82 -29.20 1.46
CA GLY A 293 8.46 -29.51 1.91
C GLY A 293 7.70 -28.30 2.45
N LEU A 294 8.00 -27.08 2.00
CA LEU A 294 7.28 -25.85 2.36
C LEU A 294 5.83 -25.92 1.83
N LYS A 295 4.85 -25.64 2.68
CA LYS A 295 3.43 -25.69 2.32
C LYS A 295 2.93 -24.33 1.82
N LEU A 296 2.19 -24.39 0.71
CA LEU A 296 1.45 -23.25 0.16
C LEU A 296 -0.06 -23.51 0.27
N ASP A 297 -0.83 -22.43 0.36
CA ASP A 297 -2.30 -22.48 0.26
C ASP A 297 -2.78 -22.51 -1.21
N GLU A 298 -4.08 -22.60 -1.42
CA GLU A 298 -4.71 -22.64 -2.75
C GLU A 298 -4.47 -21.37 -3.59
N ARG A 299 -4.09 -20.26 -2.95
CA ARG A 299 -3.76 -18.98 -3.60
C ARG A 299 -2.27 -18.81 -3.87
N GLY A 300 -1.45 -19.80 -3.49
CA GLY A 300 0.00 -19.78 -3.61
C GLY A 300 0.71 -19.01 -2.49
N ALA A 301 0.02 -18.63 -1.43
CA ALA A 301 0.64 -18.02 -0.25
C ALA A 301 1.29 -19.07 0.64
N ILE A 302 2.38 -18.72 1.30
CA ILE A 302 3.03 -19.59 2.28
C ILE A 302 2.11 -19.70 3.50
N VAL A 303 1.81 -20.95 3.89
CA VAL A 303 0.98 -21.24 5.07
C VAL A 303 1.78 -20.95 6.34
N VAL A 304 1.24 -20.09 7.19
CA VAL A 304 1.81 -19.73 8.51
C VAL A 304 0.73 -19.74 9.58
N ASP A 305 1.18 -19.94 10.82
CA ASP A 305 0.36 -19.70 12.01
C ASP A 305 0.27 -18.20 12.37
N ASP A 306 -0.36 -17.87 13.51
CA ASP A 306 -0.51 -16.48 13.97
C ASP A 306 0.82 -15.84 14.38
N GLU A 307 1.85 -16.65 14.64
CA GLU A 307 3.19 -16.19 14.95
C GLU A 307 4.10 -16.08 13.71
N CYS A 308 3.58 -16.28 12.49
CA CYS A 308 4.31 -16.32 11.24
C CYS A 308 5.26 -17.52 11.07
N LYS A 309 5.09 -18.62 11.85
CA LYS A 309 5.82 -19.87 11.67
C LYS A 309 5.22 -20.65 10.50
N THR A 310 6.09 -21.20 9.65
CA THR A 310 5.68 -22.14 8.59
C THR A 310 5.57 -23.56 9.18
N ASN A 311 5.26 -24.52 8.31
CA ASN A 311 5.29 -25.94 8.68
C ASN A 311 6.72 -26.51 8.87
N LEU A 312 7.76 -25.74 8.56
CA LEU A 312 9.17 -26.14 8.62
C LEU A 312 9.81 -25.58 9.92
N PRO A 313 10.55 -26.40 10.69
CA PRO A 313 11.26 -25.91 11.88
C PRO A 313 12.25 -24.81 11.52
N GLY A 314 12.20 -23.70 12.24
CA GLY A 314 13.11 -22.56 12.02
C GLY A 314 12.88 -21.78 10.71
N VAL A 315 11.75 -21.99 10.02
CA VAL A 315 11.36 -21.22 8.83
C VAL A 315 10.11 -20.41 9.12
N TRP A 316 10.22 -19.13 8.86
CA TRP A 316 9.20 -18.10 9.09
C TRP A 316 8.85 -17.45 7.75
N ALA A 317 7.65 -16.90 7.64
CA ALA A 317 7.29 -16.13 6.44
C ALA A 317 6.44 -14.91 6.82
N ILE A 318 6.68 -13.76 6.14
CA ILE A 318 6.10 -12.46 6.47
C ILE A 318 5.72 -11.65 5.22
N GLY A 319 4.90 -10.65 5.39
CA GLY A 319 4.53 -9.68 4.37
C GLY A 319 3.54 -10.23 3.35
N ASP A 320 3.69 -9.81 2.10
CA ASP A 320 2.73 -10.12 1.04
C ASP A 320 2.71 -11.60 0.62
N VAL A 321 3.75 -12.37 0.96
CA VAL A 321 3.85 -13.79 0.62
C VAL A 321 3.01 -14.68 1.53
N VAL A 322 2.44 -14.12 2.61
CA VAL A 322 1.56 -14.81 3.56
C VAL A 322 0.16 -14.18 3.60
N ARG A 323 -0.67 -14.66 4.51
CA ARG A 323 -2.02 -14.16 4.79
C ARG A 323 -2.10 -12.67 5.15
N GLY A 324 -3.29 -12.11 5.08
CA GLY A 324 -3.60 -10.74 5.49
C GLY A 324 -3.42 -9.71 4.39
N PRO A 325 -3.50 -8.42 4.72
CA PRO A 325 -3.36 -7.36 3.74
C PRO A 325 -1.93 -7.24 3.22
N MET A 326 -1.79 -6.98 1.93
CA MET A 326 -0.50 -6.76 1.28
C MET A 326 -0.07 -5.30 1.47
N LEU A 327 0.38 -4.97 2.69
CA LEU A 327 0.77 -3.63 3.12
C LEU A 327 2.20 -3.63 3.67
N ALA A 328 3.00 -2.63 3.29
CA ALA A 328 4.40 -2.53 3.66
C ALA A 328 4.59 -2.47 5.20
N HIS A 329 3.83 -1.62 5.88
CA HIS A 329 3.90 -1.47 7.34
C HIS A 329 3.43 -2.74 8.10
N LYS A 330 2.45 -3.49 7.59
CA LYS A 330 2.12 -4.81 8.15
C LYS A 330 3.31 -5.77 8.05
N ALA A 331 4.02 -5.77 6.93
CA ALA A 331 5.19 -6.61 6.73
C ALA A 331 6.36 -6.18 7.64
N GLU A 332 6.54 -4.88 7.89
CA GLU A 332 7.55 -4.34 8.81
C GLU A 332 7.30 -4.81 10.24
N GLU A 333 6.06 -4.69 10.73
CA GLU A 333 5.68 -5.14 12.07
C GLU A 333 5.83 -6.67 12.23
N GLU A 334 5.40 -7.46 11.25
CA GLU A 334 5.65 -8.91 11.23
C GLU A 334 7.15 -9.20 11.26
N GLY A 335 7.97 -8.41 10.55
CA GLY A 335 9.43 -8.56 10.51
C GLY A 335 10.07 -8.35 11.87
N VAL A 336 9.68 -7.30 12.58
CA VAL A 336 10.13 -7.03 13.97
C VAL A 336 9.71 -8.16 14.89
N ALA A 337 8.42 -8.53 14.88
CA ALA A 337 7.87 -9.55 15.74
C ALA A 337 8.52 -10.92 15.54
N VAL A 338 8.78 -11.33 14.29
CA VAL A 338 9.46 -12.59 13.98
C VAL A 338 10.91 -12.58 14.47
N ALA A 339 11.66 -11.49 14.26
CA ALA A 339 13.03 -11.39 14.78
C ALA A 339 13.07 -11.49 16.30
N GLU A 340 12.12 -10.87 17.01
CA GLU A 340 11.99 -10.95 18.47
C GLU A 340 11.60 -12.34 18.94
N ARG A 341 10.68 -13.04 18.26
CA ARG A 341 10.31 -14.43 18.55
C ARG A 341 11.49 -15.38 18.36
N ILE A 342 12.31 -15.20 17.33
CA ILE A 342 13.56 -15.97 17.14
C ILE A 342 14.52 -15.76 18.31
N ALA A 343 14.55 -14.56 18.90
CA ALA A 343 15.33 -14.25 20.10
C ALA A 343 14.70 -14.73 21.42
N GLY A 344 13.56 -15.43 21.38
CA GLY A 344 12.83 -15.87 22.55
C GLY A 344 12.07 -14.76 23.29
N GLN A 345 11.86 -13.62 22.64
CA GLN A 345 11.07 -12.49 23.15
C GLN A 345 9.61 -12.59 22.71
N HIS A 346 8.75 -11.79 23.33
CA HIS A 346 7.35 -11.68 22.95
C HIS A 346 7.19 -10.67 21.79
N GLY A 347 7.13 -11.19 20.56
CA GLY A 347 6.82 -10.35 19.39
C GLY A 347 5.32 -10.09 19.28
N HIS A 348 4.92 -8.82 19.07
CA HIS A 348 3.52 -8.40 19.01
C HIS A 348 3.18 -7.82 17.65
N VAL A 349 2.03 -8.24 17.10
CA VAL A 349 1.38 -7.62 15.93
C VAL A 349 -0.12 -7.64 16.14
N ASN A 350 -0.77 -6.49 16.16
CA ASN A 350 -2.22 -6.40 16.23
C ASN A 350 -2.80 -6.19 14.83
N PHE A 351 -3.33 -7.25 14.23
CA PHE A 351 -3.90 -7.19 12.88
C PHE A 351 -5.20 -6.36 12.79
N ASN A 352 -5.85 -6.04 13.92
CA ASN A 352 -7.06 -5.21 13.95
C ASN A 352 -6.77 -3.70 13.88
N THR A 353 -5.52 -3.30 14.13
CA THR A 353 -5.09 -1.89 14.16
C THR A 353 -4.16 -1.52 13.01
N ILE A 354 -4.08 -2.35 11.96
CA ILE A 354 -3.32 -2.03 10.76
C ILE A 354 -4.08 -0.98 9.95
N PRO A 355 -3.53 0.23 9.77
CA PRO A 355 -4.19 1.28 8.99
C PRO A 355 -4.08 1.01 7.48
N TRP A 356 -5.08 1.47 6.74
CA TRP A 356 -5.10 1.48 5.29
C TRP A 356 -5.09 2.93 4.80
N VAL A 357 -4.40 3.18 3.69
CA VAL A 357 -4.34 4.52 3.10
C VAL A 357 -4.39 4.45 1.58
N ILE A 358 -5.12 5.40 0.99
CA ILE A 358 -5.10 5.72 -0.44
C ILE A 358 -4.64 7.18 -0.54
N TYR A 359 -3.50 7.40 -1.20
CA TYR A 359 -2.82 8.71 -1.25
C TYR A 359 -3.28 9.58 -2.44
N THR A 360 -4.54 9.50 -2.76
CA THR A 360 -5.18 10.43 -3.70
C THR A 360 -5.34 11.82 -3.06
N SER A 361 -5.92 12.78 -3.75
CA SER A 361 -6.40 14.04 -3.16
C SER A 361 -7.90 14.16 -3.46
N PRO A 362 -8.78 14.08 -2.41
CA PRO A 362 -8.45 13.86 -1.00
C PRO A 362 -7.81 12.48 -0.74
N GLU A 363 -7.03 12.39 0.33
CA GLU A 363 -6.57 11.11 0.86
C GLU A 363 -7.72 10.36 1.52
N ILE A 364 -7.62 9.03 1.55
CA ILE A 364 -8.56 8.18 2.28
C ILE A 364 -7.75 7.28 3.21
N ALA A 365 -8.09 7.28 4.50
CA ALA A 365 -7.44 6.41 5.49
C ALA A 365 -8.47 5.79 6.42
N TRP A 366 -8.19 4.56 6.87
CA TRP A 366 -9.05 3.90 7.85
C TRP A 366 -8.28 2.86 8.66
N VAL A 367 -8.81 2.57 9.84
CA VAL A 367 -8.36 1.50 10.73
C VAL A 367 -9.56 0.86 11.39
N GLY A 368 -9.48 -0.43 11.68
CA GLY A 368 -10.55 -1.20 12.30
C GLY A 368 -11.70 -1.56 11.35
N LYS A 369 -12.88 -1.77 11.91
CA LYS A 369 -14.06 -2.25 11.18
C LYS A 369 -14.84 -1.12 10.53
N THR A 370 -15.40 -1.39 9.37
CA THR A 370 -16.36 -0.49 8.70
C THR A 370 -17.76 -0.66 9.28
N GLU A 371 -18.61 0.34 9.07
CA GLU A 371 -19.99 0.28 9.55
C GLU A 371 -20.79 -0.89 8.95
N GLN A 372 -20.57 -1.20 7.67
CA GLN A 372 -21.20 -2.35 7.01
C GLN A 372 -20.73 -3.69 7.58
N GLN A 373 -19.46 -3.80 8.02
CA GLN A 373 -18.96 -5.01 8.69
C GLN A 373 -19.61 -5.17 10.07
N LEU A 374 -19.69 -4.10 10.87
CA LEU A 374 -20.36 -4.15 12.18
C LEU A 374 -21.83 -4.53 12.06
N LYS A 375 -22.54 -4.00 11.06
CA LYS A 375 -23.93 -4.39 10.75
C LYS A 375 -24.06 -5.87 10.38
N ALA A 376 -23.16 -6.36 9.54
CA ALA A 376 -23.17 -7.75 9.10
C ALA A 376 -22.86 -8.74 10.24
N GLU A 377 -22.00 -8.34 11.17
CA GLU A 377 -21.63 -9.11 12.37
C GLU A 377 -22.65 -8.98 13.50
N GLY A 378 -23.63 -8.09 13.40
CA GLY A 378 -24.63 -7.85 14.45
C GLY A 378 -24.07 -7.15 15.70
N VAL A 379 -22.93 -6.44 15.57
CA VAL A 379 -22.32 -5.68 16.65
C VAL A 379 -23.10 -4.38 16.88
N ALA A 380 -23.53 -4.14 18.12
CA ALA A 380 -24.15 -2.87 18.50
C ALA A 380 -23.11 -1.76 18.58
N TYR A 381 -23.30 -0.69 17.83
CA TYR A 381 -22.36 0.42 17.74
C TYR A 381 -23.07 1.76 17.73
N LYS A 382 -22.30 2.83 18.04
CA LYS A 382 -22.64 4.23 17.80
C LYS A 382 -21.71 4.78 16.73
N ALA A 383 -22.16 5.75 15.95
CA ALA A 383 -21.36 6.42 14.92
C ALA A 383 -21.36 7.94 15.13
N GLY A 384 -20.19 8.55 15.00
CA GLY A 384 -19.99 9.98 15.01
C GLY A 384 -19.25 10.43 13.76
N GLN A 385 -19.62 11.59 13.20
CA GLN A 385 -18.97 12.14 12.01
C GLN A 385 -18.82 13.66 12.14
N PHE A 386 -17.67 14.19 11.67
CA PHE A 386 -17.41 15.63 11.64
C PHE A 386 -16.80 16.04 10.30
N PRO A 387 -17.38 17.00 9.56
CA PRO A 387 -16.89 17.44 8.26
C PRO A 387 -15.73 18.43 8.40
N PHE A 388 -14.71 18.34 7.54
CA PHE A 388 -13.63 19.32 7.47
C PHE A 388 -14.12 20.72 7.12
N LEU A 389 -15.29 20.86 6.49
CA LEU A 389 -15.93 22.15 6.24
C LEU A 389 -16.13 22.96 7.52
N ALA A 390 -16.34 22.32 8.67
CA ALA A 390 -16.51 22.98 9.97
C ALA A 390 -15.17 23.18 10.73
N ASN A 391 -14.04 22.70 10.17
CA ASN A 391 -12.72 22.81 10.80
C ASN A 391 -11.99 24.08 10.37
N GLY A 392 -11.54 24.90 11.34
CA GLY A 392 -10.87 26.18 11.08
C GLY A 392 -9.53 26.04 10.33
N ARG A 393 -8.74 24.98 10.60
CA ARG A 393 -7.48 24.74 9.90
C ARG A 393 -7.70 24.30 8.45
N ALA A 394 -8.70 23.46 8.20
CA ALA A 394 -9.07 23.06 6.84
C ALA A 394 -9.48 24.27 5.98
N ARG A 395 -10.24 25.20 6.55
CA ARG A 395 -10.57 26.47 5.88
C ARG A 395 -9.33 27.31 5.59
N ALA A 396 -8.41 27.41 6.54
CA ALA A 396 -7.15 28.14 6.33
C ALA A 396 -6.24 27.51 5.27
N LEU A 397 -6.31 26.19 5.09
CA LEU A 397 -5.59 25.48 4.02
C LEU A 397 -6.25 25.65 2.63
N GLY A 398 -7.51 26.09 2.58
CA GLY A 398 -8.30 26.10 1.34
C GLY A 398 -8.83 24.72 0.92
N ASP A 399 -8.69 23.70 1.77
CA ASP A 399 -9.20 22.35 1.52
C ASP A 399 -10.08 21.88 2.69
N THR A 400 -11.38 21.93 2.46
CA THR A 400 -12.43 21.53 3.41
C THR A 400 -13.10 20.23 3.02
N THR A 401 -12.47 19.46 2.14
CA THR A 401 -13.02 18.26 1.53
C THR A 401 -13.12 17.13 2.56
N GLY A 402 -14.28 16.47 2.62
CA GLY A 402 -14.46 15.22 3.36
C GLY A 402 -14.74 15.39 4.85
N PHE A 403 -14.42 14.34 5.62
CA PHE A 403 -14.82 14.21 7.02
C PHE A 403 -13.99 13.15 7.76
N VAL A 404 -14.10 13.18 9.09
CA VAL A 404 -13.67 12.09 10.00
C VAL A 404 -14.91 11.38 10.52
N LYS A 405 -14.89 10.04 10.59
CA LYS A 405 -15.95 9.19 11.12
C LYS A 405 -15.40 8.21 12.14
N PHE A 406 -16.05 8.15 13.31
CA PHE A 406 -15.81 7.19 14.38
C PHE A 406 -16.92 6.16 14.46
N LEU A 407 -16.56 4.94 14.79
CA LEU A 407 -17.46 3.84 15.16
C LEU A 407 -17.01 3.33 16.54
N ALA A 408 -17.88 3.36 17.53
CA ALA A 408 -17.62 2.93 18.89
C ALA A 408 -18.64 1.88 19.33
N ASP A 409 -18.23 0.93 20.17
CA ASP A 409 -19.12 -0.05 20.77
C ASP A 409 -20.22 0.65 21.60
N ALA A 410 -21.46 0.21 21.41
CA ALA A 410 -22.60 0.86 22.04
C ALA A 410 -22.62 0.75 23.59
N ASN A 411 -21.95 -0.27 24.16
CA ASN A 411 -21.96 -0.60 25.58
C ASN A 411 -20.69 -0.14 26.29
N THR A 412 -19.52 -0.36 25.66
CA THR A 412 -18.20 -0.09 26.28
C THR A 412 -17.58 1.22 25.82
N ASP A 413 -18.08 1.80 24.74
CA ASP A 413 -17.53 2.97 24.04
C ASP A 413 -16.13 2.73 23.42
N GLU A 414 -15.61 1.49 23.41
CA GLU A 414 -14.34 1.15 22.77
C GLU A 414 -14.40 1.52 21.28
N ILE A 415 -13.34 2.11 20.74
CA ILE A 415 -13.26 2.49 19.34
C ILE A 415 -13.13 1.22 18.48
N LEU A 416 -14.10 0.96 17.61
CA LEU A 416 -14.17 -0.19 16.71
C LEU A 416 -13.61 0.11 15.33
N GLY A 417 -13.63 1.35 14.91
CA GLY A 417 -13.09 1.79 13.62
C GLY A 417 -13.13 3.30 13.45
N VAL A 418 -12.15 3.80 12.70
CA VAL A 418 -12.06 5.22 12.32
C VAL A 418 -11.80 5.32 10.83
N HIS A 419 -12.52 6.22 10.16
CA HIS A 419 -12.50 6.38 8.71
C HIS A 419 -12.38 7.86 8.38
N ILE A 420 -11.42 8.21 7.53
CA ILE A 420 -11.11 9.59 7.17
C ILE A 420 -11.08 9.72 5.65
N ILE A 421 -11.72 10.72 5.13
CA ILE A 421 -11.50 11.21 3.76
C ILE A 421 -11.25 12.70 3.84
N GLY A 422 -10.10 13.17 3.35
CA GLY A 422 -9.75 14.59 3.42
C GLY A 422 -8.25 14.85 3.33
N PRO A 423 -7.83 16.10 3.60
CA PRO A 423 -6.42 16.46 3.61
C PRO A 423 -5.67 15.75 4.75
N PHE A 424 -4.47 15.24 4.44
CA PHE A 424 -3.58 14.58 5.41
C PHE A 424 -4.20 13.42 6.19
N ALA A 425 -5.17 12.71 5.59
CA ALA A 425 -5.80 11.56 6.24
C ALA A 425 -4.78 10.47 6.60
N SER A 426 -3.73 10.31 5.80
CA SER A 426 -2.61 9.38 6.03
C SER A 426 -1.87 9.64 7.35
N GLU A 427 -1.74 10.90 7.75
CA GLU A 427 -1.11 11.29 9.00
C GLU A 427 -2.10 11.25 10.16
N LEU A 428 -3.32 11.75 9.95
CA LEU A 428 -4.36 11.83 10.97
C LEU A 428 -4.80 10.46 11.49
N ILE A 429 -4.79 9.43 10.65
CA ILE A 429 -5.19 8.08 11.05
C ILE A 429 -4.30 7.48 12.14
N SER A 430 -3.06 7.95 12.28
CA SER A 430 -2.11 7.45 13.27
C SER A 430 -2.57 7.66 14.71
N GLU A 431 -3.29 8.75 14.98
CA GLU A 431 -3.91 9.00 16.30
C GLU A 431 -4.95 7.92 16.62
N ALA A 432 -5.78 7.56 15.66
CA ALA A 432 -6.78 6.51 15.81
C ALA A 432 -6.13 5.13 16.00
N VAL A 433 -5.04 4.83 15.29
CA VAL A 433 -4.28 3.58 15.47
C VAL A 433 -3.77 3.46 16.89
N VAL A 434 -3.14 4.53 17.42
CA VAL A 434 -2.64 4.56 18.81
C VAL A 434 -3.79 4.36 19.81
N ALA A 435 -4.90 5.07 19.62
CA ALA A 435 -6.07 4.95 20.49
C ALA A 435 -6.63 3.52 20.51
N MET A 436 -6.79 2.90 19.34
CA MET A 436 -7.30 1.53 19.21
C MET A 436 -6.32 0.49 19.77
N GLU A 437 -5.01 0.70 19.60
CA GLU A 437 -3.98 -0.22 20.16
C GLU A 437 -4.04 -0.26 21.68
N PHE A 438 -4.32 0.89 22.30
CA PHE A 438 -4.51 0.99 23.76
C PHE A 438 -5.97 0.77 24.22
N LYS A 439 -6.88 0.35 23.32
CA LYS A 439 -8.31 0.11 23.59
C LYS A 439 -9.01 1.31 24.21
N ALA A 440 -8.67 2.50 23.71
CA ALA A 440 -9.32 3.73 24.15
C ALA A 440 -10.80 3.77 23.74
N SER A 441 -11.58 4.48 24.52
CA SER A 441 -12.96 4.83 24.21
C SER A 441 -13.03 6.08 23.29
N SER A 442 -14.18 6.30 22.66
CA SER A 442 -14.42 7.56 21.94
C SER A 442 -14.38 8.77 22.89
N GLU A 443 -14.83 8.59 24.14
CA GLU A 443 -14.77 9.60 25.18
C GLU A 443 -13.33 10.00 25.53
N ASP A 444 -12.37 9.06 25.53
CA ASP A 444 -10.96 9.39 25.78
C ASP A 444 -10.45 10.40 24.76
N ILE A 445 -10.69 10.16 23.47
CA ILE A 445 -10.30 11.08 22.38
C ILE A 445 -11.06 12.43 22.49
N ALA A 446 -12.34 12.38 22.82
CA ALA A 446 -13.17 13.57 22.99
C ALA A 446 -12.67 14.51 24.12
N ARG A 447 -11.96 13.98 25.11
CA ARG A 447 -11.45 14.76 26.26
C ARG A 447 -9.99 15.17 26.15
N ILE A 448 -9.21 14.56 25.25
CA ILE A 448 -7.81 14.94 25.05
C ILE A 448 -7.72 16.35 24.45
N CYS A 449 -6.74 17.13 24.92
CA CYS A 449 -6.46 18.46 24.38
C CYS A 449 -5.80 18.34 23.01
N HIS A 450 -6.44 18.86 21.98
CA HIS A 450 -5.88 18.97 20.63
C HIS A 450 -5.37 20.39 20.39
N ALA A 451 -4.30 20.50 19.59
CA ALA A 451 -3.75 21.80 19.22
C ALA A 451 -4.77 22.62 18.39
N HIS A 452 -4.87 23.92 18.67
CA HIS A 452 -5.71 24.85 17.89
C HIS A 452 -4.84 25.89 17.16
N PRO A 453 -5.07 26.14 15.84
CA PRO A 453 -5.93 25.38 14.94
C PRO A 453 -5.21 24.17 14.31
N SER A 454 -5.86 23.03 14.25
CA SER A 454 -5.33 21.82 13.65
C SER A 454 -6.40 21.00 12.92
N LEU A 455 -5.98 20.11 12.01
CA LEU A 455 -6.90 19.16 11.39
C LEU A 455 -7.33 18.06 12.37
N SER A 456 -6.49 17.71 13.35
CA SER A 456 -6.81 16.71 14.38
C SER A 456 -7.96 17.13 15.31
N GLU A 457 -8.32 18.43 15.37
CA GLU A 457 -9.56 18.83 16.02
C GLU A 457 -10.81 18.19 15.38
N ALA A 458 -10.75 17.84 14.07
CA ALA A 458 -11.82 17.09 13.43
C ALA A 458 -11.93 15.66 13.97
N THR A 459 -10.82 15.03 14.37
CA THR A 459 -10.81 13.73 15.06
C THR A 459 -11.53 13.83 16.41
N LYS A 460 -11.20 14.83 17.21
CA LYS A 460 -11.88 15.10 18.48
C LYS A 460 -13.38 15.35 18.32
N GLU A 461 -13.77 16.19 17.36
CA GLU A 461 -15.17 16.51 17.10
C GLU A 461 -15.96 15.30 16.60
N ALA A 462 -15.33 14.44 15.78
CA ALA A 462 -15.96 13.20 15.35
C ALA A 462 -16.14 12.19 16.51
N ALA A 463 -15.21 12.16 17.47
CA ALA A 463 -15.36 11.40 18.70
C ALA A 463 -16.50 11.96 19.59
N LEU A 464 -16.59 13.28 19.74
CA LEU A 464 -17.73 13.94 20.41
C LEU A 464 -19.06 13.65 19.71
N ALA A 465 -19.07 13.55 18.38
CA ALA A 465 -20.25 13.27 17.59
C ALA A 465 -20.85 11.88 17.86
N VAL A 466 -20.07 10.92 18.36
CA VAL A 466 -20.55 9.57 18.77
C VAL A 466 -21.70 9.68 19.76
N ASP A 467 -21.62 10.65 20.69
CA ASP A 467 -22.67 10.97 21.66
C ASP A 467 -23.44 12.25 21.33
N LYS A 468 -23.35 12.74 20.09
CA LYS A 468 -24.07 13.95 19.62
C LYS A 468 -23.68 15.22 20.37
N ARG A 469 -22.41 15.36 20.73
CA ARG A 469 -21.88 16.46 21.56
C ARG A 469 -20.89 17.35 20.80
N THR A 470 -20.94 17.39 19.48
CA THR A 470 -20.09 18.30 18.68
C THR A 470 -20.22 19.74 19.18
N LEU A 471 -19.10 20.47 19.21
CA LEU A 471 -19.03 21.84 19.66
C LEU A 471 -19.04 22.86 18.51
N ASN A 472 -18.54 22.42 17.35
CA ASN A 472 -18.30 23.29 16.19
C ASN A 472 -19.15 22.94 14.97
N PHE A 473 -20.12 22.03 15.10
CA PHE A 473 -20.99 21.61 14.01
C PHE A 473 -22.35 21.12 14.49
#